data_586e1a5796f3e17a347d0443975d4982
#
_entry.id   586e1a5796f3e17a347d0443975d4982
#
_cell.length_a   1.000
_cell.length_b   1.000
_cell.length_c   1.000
_cell.angle_alpha   90.00
_cell.angle_beta   90.00
_cell.angle_gamma   90.00
#
_symmetry.space_group_name_H-M   'P 1'
#
loop_
_entity.id
_entity.type
_entity.pdbx_description
1 polymer ?
#
loop_
_entity_poly.entity_id
_entity_poly.type
_entity_poly.pdbx_seq_one_letter_code
_entity_poly.pdbx_strand_id
1 'polypeptide(L)'
;MLDTMPLWHEVDGLRIVHACWSDSAIQTVKKRRPDGYLQVEDLDEIAAKKTRFAKAVELLTTGPEFSLPDGYSFDDKNGKTRKEVRLKWWDPEVTSWDEACLSVPDTEQLPKTKLPPKALKEIYDAEASPALVGHYKMKGEPHLQSSNASSLDFPDTPCLYAWRGEKSLISENLIVTN
;
A
#
# COMPACT_ATOMS: atom_id res chain seq x y z
N MET A 1 9.54 -16.35 -11.66
CA MET A 1 9.07 -15.84 -10.37
C MET A 1 7.77 -15.04 -10.49
N LEU A 2 7.46 -14.40 -11.63
CA LEU A 2 6.17 -13.71 -11.86
C LEU A 2 4.96 -14.67 -11.96
N ASP A 3 5.21 -15.89 -12.34
CA ASP A 3 4.24 -16.99 -12.51
C ASP A 3 4.05 -17.86 -11.26
N THR A 4 4.69 -17.51 -10.14
CA THR A 4 4.65 -18.29 -8.90
C THR A 4 3.85 -17.65 -7.78
N MET A 5 3.54 -16.35 -7.86
CA MET A 5 2.74 -15.62 -6.87
C MET A 5 1.72 -14.71 -7.56
N PRO A 6 0.45 -14.77 -7.17
CA PRO A 6 -0.54 -13.84 -7.67
C PRO A 6 -0.32 -12.43 -7.12
N LEU A 7 -0.86 -11.42 -7.81
CA LEU A 7 -0.81 -10.02 -7.36
C LEU A 7 -1.56 -9.78 -6.04
N TRP A 8 -2.53 -10.61 -5.73
CA TRP A 8 -3.30 -10.60 -4.47
C TRP A 8 -3.70 -12.02 -4.09
N HIS A 9 -3.96 -12.21 -2.82
CA HIS A 9 -4.53 -13.43 -2.29
C HIS A 9 -5.61 -13.10 -1.25
N GLU A 10 -6.67 -13.89 -1.20
CA GLU A 10 -7.70 -13.79 -0.17
C GLU A 10 -7.96 -15.18 0.39
N VAL A 11 -7.82 -15.35 1.69
CA VAL A 11 -7.99 -16.63 2.38
C VAL A 11 -8.67 -16.41 3.72
N ASP A 12 -9.76 -17.11 3.96
CA ASP A 12 -10.50 -17.08 5.23
C ASP A 12 -10.81 -15.66 5.73
N GLY A 13 -11.15 -14.74 4.79
CA GLY A 13 -11.45 -13.34 5.10
C GLY A 13 -10.23 -12.42 5.27
N LEU A 14 -9.01 -12.95 5.21
CA LEU A 14 -7.80 -12.14 5.18
C LEU A 14 -7.41 -11.81 3.74
N ARG A 15 -7.09 -10.56 3.49
CA ARG A 15 -6.57 -10.02 2.23
C ARG A 15 -5.06 -9.86 2.29
N ILE A 16 -4.35 -10.32 1.27
CA ILE A 16 -2.89 -10.23 1.17
C ILE A 16 -2.53 -9.64 -0.17
N VAL A 17 -1.73 -8.60 -0.19
CA VAL A 17 -1.26 -7.93 -1.40
C VAL A 17 0.15 -7.37 -1.17
N HIS A 18 0.91 -7.10 -2.24
CA HIS A 18 2.26 -6.58 -2.06
C HIS A 18 2.26 -5.17 -1.44
N ALA A 19 1.45 -4.22 -1.96
CA ALA A 19 1.49 -2.84 -1.49
C ALA A 19 0.13 -2.24 -1.10
N CYS A 20 -0.89 -2.31 -1.94
CA CYS A 20 -2.19 -1.69 -1.63
C CYS A 20 -3.34 -2.56 -2.12
N TRP A 21 -4.28 -2.88 -1.24
CA TRP A 21 -5.51 -3.55 -1.64
C TRP A 21 -6.46 -2.56 -2.27
N SER A 22 -6.84 -2.81 -3.52
CA SER A 22 -7.81 -2.00 -4.25
C SER A 22 -8.72 -2.90 -5.06
N ASP A 23 -9.99 -3.00 -4.65
CA ASP A 23 -10.98 -3.83 -5.35
C ASP A 23 -11.15 -3.39 -6.82
N SER A 24 -11.07 -2.09 -7.11
CA SER A 24 -11.15 -1.56 -8.47
C SER A 24 -9.97 -1.96 -9.34
N ALA A 25 -8.76 -1.96 -8.78
CA ALA A 25 -7.55 -2.40 -9.46
C ALA A 25 -7.61 -3.92 -9.71
N ILE A 26 -7.97 -4.70 -8.69
CA ILE A 26 -8.16 -6.15 -8.79
C ILE A 26 -9.17 -6.49 -9.89
N GLN A 27 -10.34 -5.83 -9.92
CA GLN A 27 -11.33 -6.05 -10.99
C GLN A 27 -10.79 -5.68 -12.38
N THR A 28 -9.94 -4.68 -12.47
CA THR A 28 -9.30 -4.32 -13.74
C THR A 28 -8.32 -5.40 -14.21
N VAL A 29 -7.51 -5.93 -13.31
CA VAL A 29 -6.57 -7.01 -13.62
C VAL A 29 -7.30 -8.32 -13.94
N LYS A 30 -8.34 -8.68 -13.18
CA LYS A 30 -9.15 -9.89 -13.38
C LYS A 30 -9.73 -10.04 -14.79
N LYS A 31 -9.99 -8.95 -15.49
CA LYS A 31 -10.48 -8.99 -16.89
C LYS A 31 -9.51 -9.68 -17.84
N ARG A 32 -8.21 -9.63 -17.56
CA ARG A 32 -7.15 -10.26 -18.38
C ARG A 32 -6.50 -11.44 -17.66
N ARG A 33 -6.29 -11.31 -16.36
CA ARG A 33 -5.63 -12.29 -15.48
C ARG A 33 -6.58 -12.64 -14.32
N PRO A 34 -7.57 -13.53 -14.54
CA PRO A 34 -8.60 -13.85 -13.55
C PRO A 34 -8.04 -14.41 -12.23
N ASP A 35 -6.93 -15.12 -12.32
CA ASP A 35 -6.19 -15.74 -11.22
C ASP A 35 -5.15 -14.82 -10.54
N GLY A 36 -4.95 -13.61 -11.10
CA GLY A 36 -4.00 -12.63 -10.59
C GLY A 36 -2.53 -12.88 -10.97
N TYR A 37 -2.22 -13.92 -11.75
CA TYR A 37 -0.84 -14.20 -12.18
C TYR A 37 -0.49 -13.39 -13.43
N LEU A 38 0.59 -12.60 -13.32
CA LEU A 38 1.14 -11.89 -14.47
C LEU A 38 1.90 -12.86 -15.37
N GLN A 39 1.91 -12.56 -16.66
CA GLN A 39 2.67 -13.27 -17.67
C GLN A 39 3.77 -12.37 -18.25
N VAL A 40 4.76 -12.98 -18.89
CA VAL A 40 5.90 -12.24 -19.46
C VAL A 40 5.45 -11.19 -20.47
N GLU A 41 4.43 -11.48 -21.27
CA GLU A 41 3.85 -10.55 -22.24
C GLU A 41 3.18 -9.31 -21.65
N ASP A 42 2.86 -9.30 -20.35
CA ASP A 42 2.31 -8.13 -19.69
C ASP A 42 3.38 -7.08 -19.34
N LEU A 43 4.65 -7.48 -19.26
CA LEU A 43 5.73 -6.68 -18.69
C LEU A 43 5.99 -5.38 -19.45
N ASP A 44 5.98 -5.40 -20.78
CA ASP A 44 6.22 -4.20 -21.59
C ASP A 44 5.11 -3.16 -21.39
N GLU A 45 3.86 -3.60 -21.30
CA GLU A 45 2.71 -2.74 -21.04
C GLU A 45 2.79 -2.16 -19.62
N ILE A 46 3.12 -3.00 -18.62
CA ILE A 46 3.27 -2.57 -17.23
C ILE A 46 4.39 -1.54 -17.10
N ALA A 47 5.54 -1.78 -17.74
CA ALA A 47 6.69 -0.86 -17.74
C ALA A 47 6.34 0.50 -18.38
N ALA A 48 5.50 0.50 -19.40
CA ALA A 48 5.05 1.73 -20.05
C ALA A 48 4.09 2.58 -19.22
N LYS A 49 3.39 2.02 -18.20
CA LYS A 49 2.48 2.69 -17.26
C LYS A 49 1.34 3.49 -17.89
N LYS A 50 0.99 3.24 -19.15
CA LYS A 50 0.03 4.07 -19.91
C LYS A 50 -1.41 3.58 -19.86
N THR A 51 -1.62 2.29 -19.66
CA THR A 51 -2.93 1.65 -19.70
C THR A 51 -3.59 1.54 -18.34
N ARG A 52 -4.90 1.29 -18.32
CA ARG A 52 -5.63 1.00 -17.07
C ARG A 52 -5.11 -0.26 -16.38
N PHE A 53 -4.75 -1.28 -17.16
CA PHE A 53 -4.17 -2.52 -16.64
C PHE A 53 -2.82 -2.25 -15.95
N ALA A 54 -1.89 -1.56 -16.62
CA ALA A 54 -0.61 -1.21 -16.06
C ALA A 54 -0.71 -0.38 -14.76
N LYS A 55 -1.62 0.60 -14.74
CA LYS A 55 -1.88 1.42 -13.55
C LYS A 55 -2.50 0.61 -12.41
N ALA A 56 -3.35 -0.36 -12.71
CA ALA A 56 -3.92 -1.24 -11.71
C ALA A 56 -2.85 -2.15 -11.09
N VAL A 57 -1.97 -2.72 -11.92
CA VAL A 57 -0.82 -3.51 -11.42
C VAL A 57 0.11 -2.62 -10.58
N GLU A 58 0.42 -1.41 -11.03
CA GLU A 58 1.24 -0.45 -10.29
C GLU A 58 0.64 -0.16 -8.91
N LEU A 59 -0.66 0.14 -8.82
CA LEU A 59 -1.33 0.39 -7.54
C LEU A 59 -1.20 -0.80 -6.57
N LEU A 60 -1.41 -2.03 -7.05
CA LEU A 60 -1.30 -3.24 -6.22
C LEU A 60 0.14 -3.53 -5.76
N THR A 61 1.14 -3.05 -6.51
CA THR A 61 2.57 -3.37 -6.27
C THR A 61 3.40 -2.22 -5.71
N THR A 62 2.96 -0.97 -5.81
CA THR A 62 3.68 0.20 -5.30
C THR A 62 2.85 1.09 -4.39
N GLY A 63 1.53 0.87 -4.35
CA GLY A 63 0.59 1.68 -3.59
C GLY A 63 0.23 3.01 -4.24
N PRO A 64 -0.68 3.78 -3.63
CA PRO A 64 -1.16 5.03 -4.19
C PRO A 64 -0.10 6.14 -4.06
N GLU A 65 0.26 6.73 -5.19
CA GLU A 65 1.10 7.93 -5.28
C GLU A 65 0.29 9.12 -5.80
N PHE A 66 0.50 10.29 -5.20
CA PHE A 66 -0.19 11.52 -5.56
C PHE A 66 0.79 12.67 -5.71
N SER A 67 0.54 13.51 -6.71
CA SER A 67 1.27 14.77 -6.85
C SER A 67 0.86 15.72 -5.73
N LEU A 68 1.84 16.31 -5.07
CA LEU A 68 1.63 17.39 -4.11
C LEU A 68 0.98 18.60 -4.81
N PRO A 69 0.26 19.46 -4.07
CA PRO A 69 -0.25 20.72 -4.59
C PRO A 69 0.87 21.59 -5.18
N ASP A 70 0.51 22.47 -6.11
CA ASP A 70 1.46 23.39 -6.73
C ASP A 70 2.24 24.21 -5.69
N GLY A 71 3.55 24.31 -5.91
CA GLY A 71 4.47 25.00 -5.00
C GLY A 71 5.05 24.11 -3.90
N TYR A 72 4.56 22.88 -3.71
CA TYR A 72 5.09 21.95 -2.72
C TYR A 72 5.98 20.88 -3.34
N SER A 73 7.02 20.53 -2.62
CA SER A 73 7.94 19.43 -2.90
C SER A 73 8.65 19.08 -1.61
N PHE A 74 9.28 17.91 -1.55
CA PHE A 74 10.16 17.51 -0.45
C PHE A 74 11.41 16.84 -0.98
N ASP A 75 12.46 16.81 -0.17
CA ASP A 75 13.67 16.08 -0.51
C ASP A 75 13.63 14.69 0.10
N ASP A 76 13.85 13.66 -0.73
CA ASP A 76 13.95 12.28 -0.25
C ASP A 76 15.27 12.07 0.53
N LYS A 77 15.43 10.90 1.15
CA LYS A 77 16.61 10.55 1.95
C LYS A 77 17.95 10.66 1.19
N ASN A 78 17.92 10.77 -0.13
CA ASN A 78 19.09 10.92 -0.99
C ASN A 78 19.27 12.38 -1.47
N GLY A 79 18.49 13.32 -0.95
CA GLY A 79 18.51 14.74 -1.33
C GLY A 79 17.89 15.01 -2.70
N LYS A 80 17.10 14.09 -3.26
CA LYS A 80 16.40 14.30 -4.52
C LYS A 80 15.03 14.90 -4.27
N THR A 81 14.76 16.05 -4.88
CA THR A 81 13.46 16.71 -4.81
C THR A 81 12.37 15.90 -5.48
N ARG A 82 11.28 15.66 -4.75
CA ARG A 82 10.08 14.92 -5.16
C ARG A 82 8.85 15.81 -5.12
N LYS A 83 7.97 15.60 -6.09
CA LYS A 83 6.64 16.23 -6.16
C LYS A 83 5.50 15.22 -6.02
N GLU A 84 5.83 13.94 -5.98
CA GLU A 84 4.89 12.85 -5.78
C GLU A 84 5.20 12.16 -4.46
N VAL A 85 4.16 11.79 -3.74
CA VAL A 85 4.26 11.21 -2.40
C VAL A 85 3.33 10.01 -2.29
N ARG A 86 3.75 8.99 -1.55
CA ARG A 86 2.92 7.83 -1.19
C ARG A 86 2.03 8.16 -0.01
N LEU A 87 0.83 7.58 0.01
CA LEU A 87 -0.10 7.74 1.12
C LEU A 87 -0.08 6.51 2.04
N LYS A 88 -0.33 6.75 3.33
CA LYS A 88 -0.68 5.73 4.33
C LYS A 88 -2.14 5.32 4.10
N TRP A 89 -2.40 4.62 3.02
CA TRP A 89 -3.75 4.24 2.59
C TRP A 89 -4.48 3.35 3.61
N TRP A 90 -3.77 2.73 4.52
CA TRP A 90 -4.29 1.88 5.60
C TRP A 90 -4.79 2.64 6.82
N ASP A 91 -4.59 3.94 6.89
CA ASP A 91 -4.96 4.77 8.04
C ASP A 91 -6.24 5.56 7.72
N PRO A 92 -7.40 5.14 8.27
CA PRO A 92 -8.69 5.77 7.99
C PRO A 92 -8.85 7.16 8.63
N GLU A 93 -7.98 7.52 9.57
CA GLU A 93 -8.08 8.78 10.32
C GLU A 93 -7.38 9.96 9.62
N VAL A 94 -6.56 9.69 8.60
CA VAL A 94 -5.81 10.75 7.92
C VAL A 94 -6.73 11.64 7.10
N THR A 95 -6.56 12.95 7.25
CA THR A 95 -7.36 13.96 6.57
C THR A 95 -6.54 14.98 5.81
N SER A 96 -5.26 15.15 6.14
CA SER A 96 -4.35 16.14 5.57
C SER A 96 -3.10 15.50 4.94
N TRP A 97 -2.39 16.26 4.12
CA TRP A 97 -1.19 15.78 3.45
C TRP A 97 -0.07 15.39 4.41
N ASP A 98 0.21 16.21 5.42
CA ASP A 98 1.27 16.00 6.41
C ASP A 98 1.01 14.75 7.27
N GLU A 99 -0.25 14.41 7.53
CA GLU A 99 -0.65 13.18 8.22
C GLU A 99 -0.53 11.94 7.32
N ALA A 100 -1.00 12.07 6.07
CA ALA A 100 -1.16 10.93 5.16
C ALA A 100 0.13 10.53 4.43
N CYS A 101 1.09 11.45 4.27
CA CYS A 101 2.29 11.17 3.48
C CYS A 101 3.24 10.19 4.15
N LEU A 102 3.73 9.24 3.36
CA LEU A 102 4.64 8.19 3.80
C LEU A 102 6.06 8.44 3.27
N SER A 103 7.06 8.11 4.10
CA SER A 103 8.48 8.14 3.71
C SER A 103 9.01 9.53 3.34
N VAL A 104 8.42 10.59 3.90
CA VAL A 104 8.92 11.95 3.80
C VAL A 104 9.82 12.23 5.01
N PRO A 105 11.11 12.55 4.81
CA PRO A 105 12.05 12.75 5.91
C PRO A 105 11.70 13.94 6.79
N ASP A 106 11.23 15.03 6.17
CA ASP A 106 10.81 16.26 6.84
C ASP A 106 9.38 16.62 6.43
N THR A 107 8.43 16.35 7.31
CA THR A 107 7.01 16.59 7.09
C THR A 107 6.64 18.09 7.12
N GLU A 108 7.51 18.97 7.64
CA GLU A 108 7.28 20.42 7.59
C GLU A 108 7.30 20.99 6.15
N GLN A 109 7.89 20.25 5.20
CA GLN A 109 7.87 20.58 3.78
C GLN A 109 6.52 20.27 3.12
N LEU A 110 5.64 19.54 3.80
CA LEU A 110 4.35 19.13 3.27
C LEU A 110 3.26 20.18 3.55
N PRO A 111 2.23 20.28 2.67
CA PRO A 111 1.11 21.14 2.93
C PRO A 111 0.27 20.63 4.10
N LYS A 112 -0.09 21.52 5.03
CA LYS A 112 -1.01 21.23 6.15
C LYS A 112 -2.48 21.40 5.74
N THR A 113 -2.79 21.11 4.48
CA THR A 113 -4.13 21.21 3.91
C THR A 113 -4.77 19.85 3.74
N LYS A 114 -6.10 19.83 3.62
CA LYS A 114 -6.87 18.58 3.45
C LYS A 114 -6.46 17.84 2.18
N LEU A 115 -6.51 16.53 2.26
CA LEU A 115 -6.38 15.64 1.10
C LEU A 115 -7.52 15.92 0.10
N PRO A 116 -7.24 15.87 -1.22
CA PRO A 116 -8.28 15.97 -2.22
C PRO A 116 -9.19 14.74 -2.19
N PRO A 117 -10.46 14.84 -2.62
CA PRO A 117 -11.40 13.72 -2.63
C PRO A 117 -10.90 12.48 -3.38
N LYS A 118 -10.03 12.68 -4.38
CA LYS A 118 -9.40 11.58 -5.13
C LYS A 118 -8.44 10.78 -4.26
N ALA A 119 -7.67 11.43 -3.40
CA ALA A 119 -6.75 10.76 -2.49
C ALA A 119 -7.50 10.04 -1.36
N LEU A 120 -8.56 10.67 -0.82
CA LEU A 120 -9.42 10.05 0.20
C LEU A 120 -10.09 8.76 -0.27
N LYS A 121 -10.35 8.61 -1.57
CA LYS A 121 -10.92 7.36 -2.14
C LYS A 121 -9.95 6.18 -2.13
N GLU A 122 -8.66 6.42 -1.99
CA GLU A 122 -7.65 5.37 -1.89
C GLU A 122 -7.40 4.93 -0.44
N ILE A 123 -7.98 5.64 0.54
CA ILE A 123 -7.90 5.22 1.95
C ILE A 123 -8.78 3.98 2.14
N TYR A 124 -8.21 2.99 2.82
CA TYR A 124 -8.86 1.71 3.07
C TYR A 124 -10.02 1.86 4.04
N ASP A 125 -11.16 1.30 3.69
CA ASP A 125 -12.35 1.38 4.52
C ASP A 125 -12.12 0.65 5.85
N ALA A 126 -12.45 1.31 6.96
CA ALA A 126 -12.33 0.78 8.30
C ALA A 126 -13.18 -0.49 8.55
N GLU A 127 -14.26 -0.68 7.79
CA GLU A 127 -15.14 -1.85 7.87
C GLU A 127 -14.77 -2.95 6.84
N ALA A 128 -13.74 -2.72 6.02
CA ALA A 128 -13.29 -3.72 5.05
C ALA A 128 -12.60 -4.91 5.73
N SER A 129 -12.55 -6.05 5.03
CA SER A 129 -11.82 -7.24 5.49
C SER A 129 -10.35 -6.91 5.78
N PRO A 130 -9.75 -7.49 6.82
CA PRO A 130 -8.35 -7.24 7.18
C PRO A 130 -7.40 -7.47 6.01
N ALA A 131 -6.40 -6.60 5.85
CA ALA A 131 -5.40 -6.67 4.80
C ALA A 131 -3.97 -6.61 5.36
N LEU A 132 -3.12 -7.54 4.91
CA LEU A 132 -1.69 -7.53 5.20
C LEU A 132 -0.90 -7.22 3.94
N VAL A 133 0.12 -6.37 4.09
CA VAL A 133 0.99 -5.93 2.99
C VAL A 133 2.46 -6.00 3.39
N GLY A 134 3.33 -5.96 2.38
CA GLY A 134 4.75 -5.70 2.52
C GLY A 134 5.10 -4.31 1.98
N HIS A 135 6.15 -4.20 1.16
CA HIS A 135 6.56 -3.03 0.37
C HIS A 135 6.98 -1.78 1.19
N TYR A 136 6.21 -1.42 2.20
CA TYR A 136 6.46 -0.21 3.01
C TYR A 136 7.39 -0.56 4.15
N LYS A 137 8.67 -0.20 3.99
CA LYS A 137 9.68 -0.43 5.03
C LYS A 137 9.35 0.36 6.29
N MET A 138 8.81 -0.34 7.27
CA MET A 138 8.49 0.21 8.57
C MET A 138 9.75 0.32 9.43
N LYS A 139 9.72 1.18 10.43
CA LYS A 139 10.83 1.42 11.37
C LYS A 139 10.41 1.04 12.79
N GLY A 140 11.41 0.72 13.60
CA GLY A 140 11.21 0.37 15.01
C GLY A 140 10.70 -1.06 15.21
N GLU A 141 10.17 -1.33 16.37
CA GLU A 141 9.60 -2.64 16.70
C GLU A 141 8.33 -2.92 15.89
N PRO A 142 8.13 -4.18 15.47
CA PRO A 142 6.93 -4.56 14.76
C PRO A 142 5.64 -4.24 15.51
N HIS A 143 4.72 -3.58 14.84
CA HIS A 143 3.41 -3.21 15.37
C HIS A 143 2.39 -3.13 14.23
N LEU A 144 1.12 -3.26 14.55
CA LEU A 144 0.02 -3.03 13.62
C LEU A 144 -0.22 -1.53 13.45
N GLN A 145 -0.34 -1.07 12.20
CA GLN A 145 -0.58 0.35 11.91
C GLN A 145 -2.06 0.71 12.00
N SER A 146 -2.95 -0.25 11.71
CA SER A 146 -4.39 -0.13 11.96
C SER A 146 -5.01 -1.51 12.24
N SER A 147 -6.26 -1.51 12.66
CA SER A 147 -6.99 -2.76 12.98
C SER A 147 -7.42 -3.54 11.74
N ASN A 148 -7.43 -2.93 10.55
CA ASN A 148 -7.91 -3.59 9.35
C ASN A 148 -6.93 -3.54 8.16
N ALA A 149 -5.79 -2.85 8.28
CA ALA A 149 -4.71 -2.97 7.29
C ALA A 149 -3.35 -2.68 7.92
N SER A 150 -2.34 -3.51 7.63
CA SER A 150 -1.02 -3.36 8.22
C SER A 150 0.10 -3.88 7.33
N SER A 151 1.24 -3.19 7.34
CA SER A 151 2.48 -3.66 6.73
C SER A 151 3.26 -4.54 7.70
N LEU A 152 3.78 -5.66 7.20
CA LEU A 152 4.69 -6.55 7.92
C LEU A 152 6.15 -6.39 7.48
N ASP A 153 6.47 -5.40 6.64
CA ASP A 153 7.83 -5.15 6.15
C ASP A 153 8.65 -4.35 7.18
N PHE A 154 9.15 -5.05 8.20
CA PHE A 154 10.09 -4.53 9.21
C PHE A 154 11.47 -5.14 8.94
N PRO A 155 12.33 -4.50 8.13
CA PRO A 155 13.58 -5.08 7.67
C PRO A 155 14.61 -5.33 8.80
N ASP A 156 14.55 -4.55 9.88
CA ASP A 156 15.47 -4.68 11.01
C ASP A 156 15.00 -5.73 12.03
N THR A 157 13.70 -6.03 12.06
CA THR A 157 13.09 -6.98 13.01
C THR A 157 12.00 -7.78 12.31
N PRO A 158 12.32 -8.92 11.69
CA PRO A 158 11.34 -9.74 10.98
C PRO A 158 10.17 -10.17 11.87
N CYS A 159 8.98 -10.13 11.33
CA CYS A 159 7.78 -10.53 12.05
C CYS A 159 6.83 -11.36 11.17
N LEU A 160 5.93 -12.06 11.82
CA LEU A 160 4.87 -12.86 11.21
C LEU A 160 3.53 -12.46 11.81
N TYR A 161 2.46 -12.65 11.07
CA TYR A 161 1.11 -12.53 11.62
C TYR A 161 0.40 -13.90 11.56
N ALA A 162 -0.03 -14.40 12.71
CA ALA A 162 -0.74 -15.68 12.84
C ALA A 162 -2.24 -15.45 12.66
N TRP A 163 -2.74 -15.56 11.42
CA TRP A 163 -4.15 -15.42 11.12
C TRP A 163 -4.98 -16.59 11.69
N ARG A 164 -6.08 -16.28 12.35
CA ARG A 164 -7.00 -17.25 13.00
C ARG A 164 -8.47 -17.03 12.64
N GLY A 165 -8.76 -16.18 11.64
CA GLY A 165 -10.12 -15.87 11.20
C GLY A 165 -10.79 -14.72 11.99
N GLU A 166 -10.01 -13.85 12.62
CA GLU A 166 -10.52 -12.69 13.34
C GLU A 166 -11.15 -11.66 12.39
N LYS A 167 -12.07 -10.84 12.89
CA LYS A 167 -12.71 -9.77 12.11
C LYS A 167 -11.80 -8.56 11.87
N SER A 168 -10.79 -8.38 12.72
CA SER A 168 -9.81 -7.30 12.64
C SER A 168 -8.44 -7.80 13.10
N LEU A 169 -7.36 -7.14 12.66
CA LEU A 169 -6.01 -7.45 13.10
C LEU A 169 -5.86 -7.14 14.59
N ILE A 170 -5.22 -8.06 15.34
CA ILE A 170 -4.96 -7.94 16.78
C ILE A 170 -3.48 -8.14 17.07
N SER A 171 -2.93 -7.33 17.97
CA SER A 171 -1.48 -7.30 18.26
C SER A 171 -0.97 -8.62 18.83
N GLU A 172 -1.80 -9.39 19.51
CA GLU A 172 -1.47 -10.69 20.10
C GLU A 172 -1.11 -11.76 19.05
N ASN A 173 -1.55 -11.57 17.80
CA ASN A 173 -1.24 -12.46 16.69
C ASN A 173 0.01 -12.02 15.89
N LEU A 174 0.59 -10.85 16.23
CA LEU A 174 1.86 -10.40 15.65
C LEU A 174 3.02 -11.07 16.42
N ILE A 175 3.79 -11.87 15.72
CA ILE A 175 4.90 -12.66 16.27
C ILE A 175 6.20 -12.05 15.77
N VAL A 176 7.01 -11.55 16.68
CA VAL A 176 8.37 -11.08 16.39
C VAL A 176 9.32 -12.28 16.41
N THR A 177 10.10 -12.45 15.36
CA THR A 177 11.09 -13.53 15.27
C THR A 177 12.45 -12.99 15.69
N ASN A 178 13.04 -13.63 16.69
CA ASN A 178 14.39 -13.34 17.15
C ASN A 178 15.44 -13.88 16.18
#